data_add5743605dbe56bc70e2c5fd44cded1
#
_entry.id   add5743605dbe56bc70e2c5fd44cded1
#
_cell.length_a   1.000
_cell.length_b   1.000
_cell.length_c   1.000
_cell.angle_alpha   90.00
_cell.angle_beta   90.00
_cell.angle_gamma   90.00
#
_symmetry.space_group_name_H-M   'P 1'
#
loop_
_entity.id
_entity.type
_entity.pdbx_description
1 polymer ?
#
loop_
_entity_poly.entity_id
_entity_poly.type
_entity_poly.pdbx_seq_one_letter_code
_entity_poly.pdbx_strand_id
1 'polypeptide(L)'
;MEEKKIKHFLYTPFTGLGLYGGFRGNRWLRNRIKVFKQFVIPSLLAQTEKNFTLWVGWRPEERSNPHVIELKNWLETTPLKSIFTYGGLCFWDDKFPDDVAKSRLATNLHLSIRDLVDEIGDVDYVLMTIQPSDDCYASNAVATIQDALKREDINAFGFTKGYIMNYATGEVSEYNPNTNPPFYTIKFKKSVFIEPQEHIQFAPIKSHEYVANHLRYGVLDERGFLVGTHGENVSTYYNHPFKGNWVDKEILWNFGLQNAGTLKLPISLRKRFMRMMPYRVQRKLRYWFGELIWNRFYEYLRS
;
A
#
# COMPACT_ATOMS: atom_id res chain seq x y z
N MET A 1 -24.53 -7.28 -23.94
CA MET A 1 -24.29 -7.34 -22.47
C MET A 1 -24.24 -5.92 -21.98
N GLU A 2 -24.98 -5.60 -20.96
CA GLU A 2 -24.95 -4.26 -20.34
C GLU A 2 -23.58 -4.05 -19.71
N GLU A 3 -22.98 -2.87 -19.91
CA GLU A 3 -21.66 -2.57 -19.40
C GLU A 3 -21.73 -2.44 -17.87
N LYS A 4 -20.96 -3.24 -17.14
CA LYS A 4 -20.96 -3.24 -15.69
C LYS A 4 -20.38 -1.95 -15.16
N LYS A 5 -21.14 -1.24 -14.33
CA LYS A 5 -20.68 -0.01 -13.67
C LYS A 5 -19.72 -0.35 -12.55
N ILE A 6 -18.58 0.32 -12.51
CA ILE A 6 -17.55 0.10 -11.50
C ILE A 6 -17.19 1.39 -10.75
N LYS A 7 -16.86 1.23 -9.48
CA LYS A 7 -16.09 2.21 -8.71
C LYS A 7 -14.73 1.63 -8.38
N HIS A 8 -13.66 2.35 -8.70
CA HIS A 8 -12.30 1.90 -8.44
C HIS A 8 -11.64 2.78 -7.39
N PHE A 9 -11.26 2.19 -6.26
CA PHE A 9 -10.46 2.83 -5.21
C PHE A 9 -9.02 2.31 -5.24
N LEU A 10 -8.07 3.24 -5.29
CA LEU A 10 -6.67 2.95 -4.96
C LEU A 10 -6.49 3.26 -3.47
N TYR A 11 -6.48 2.20 -2.67
CA TYR A 11 -6.45 2.32 -1.20
C TYR A 11 -5.03 2.38 -0.68
N THR A 12 -4.69 3.48 -0.05
CA THR A 12 -3.40 3.70 0.63
C THR A 12 -3.61 3.64 2.15
N PRO A 13 -3.27 2.53 2.81
CA PRO A 13 -3.21 2.46 4.27
C PRO A 13 -1.97 3.23 4.75
N PHE A 14 -2.08 4.53 4.94
CA PHE A 14 -0.93 5.40 5.18
C PHE A 14 -0.28 5.15 6.53
N THR A 15 -1.07 5.12 7.58
CA THR A 15 -0.63 4.79 8.91
C THR A 15 -1.35 3.56 9.41
N GLY A 16 -0.59 2.68 10.02
CA GLY A 16 -1.21 1.61 10.75
C GLY A 16 -1.41 0.32 9.97
N LEU A 17 -0.48 -0.10 9.15
CA LEU A 17 -0.28 -1.52 8.97
C LEU A 17 -0.03 -2.09 10.37
N GLY A 18 -0.87 -3.00 10.85
CA GLY A 18 -0.78 -3.64 12.17
C GLY A 18 0.58 -4.20 12.56
N LEU A 19 1.46 -4.39 11.57
CA LEU A 19 2.85 -4.78 11.70
C LEU A 19 3.68 -3.91 12.67
N TYR A 20 3.22 -2.73 13.07
CA TYR A 20 4.03 -1.80 13.86
C TYR A 20 3.34 -1.14 15.04
N GLY A 21 2.25 -1.66 15.50
CA GLY A 21 1.67 -1.24 16.78
C GLY A 21 1.36 0.24 16.94
N GLY A 22 1.31 1.02 15.88
CA GLY A 22 0.89 2.39 16.03
C GLY A 22 1.69 3.45 15.26
N PHE A 23 1.46 4.68 15.63
CA PHE A 23 2.11 5.87 15.09
C PHE A 23 3.63 5.85 15.31
N ARG A 24 4.39 6.00 14.22
CA ARG A 24 5.87 5.98 14.26
C ARG A 24 6.51 7.35 14.55
N GLY A 25 5.72 8.33 14.90
CA GLY A 25 6.15 9.69 15.17
C GLY A 25 6.16 10.60 13.93
N ASN A 26 6.10 11.91 14.20
CA ASN A 26 6.01 12.95 13.19
C ASN A 26 7.17 12.96 12.19
N ARG A 27 8.38 12.55 12.60
CA ARG A 27 9.52 12.46 11.68
C ARG A 27 9.27 11.42 10.58
N TRP A 28 8.81 10.22 10.97
CA TRP A 28 8.49 9.17 10.01
C TRP A 28 7.36 9.62 9.08
N LEU A 29 6.30 10.20 9.63
CA LEU A 29 5.16 10.69 8.87
C LEU A 29 5.57 11.75 7.84
N ARG A 30 6.35 12.76 8.23
CA ARG A 30 6.88 13.76 7.29
C ARG A 30 7.72 13.14 6.18
N ASN A 31 8.58 12.19 6.50
CA ASN A 31 9.40 11.50 5.51
C ASN A 31 8.52 10.69 4.54
N ARG A 32 7.52 9.99 5.06
CA ARG A 32 6.59 9.21 4.25
C ARG A 32 5.75 10.12 3.32
N ILE A 33 5.27 11.25 3.82
CA ILE A 33 4.55 12.25 3.01
C ILE A 33 5.45 12.81 1.90
N LYS A 34 6.73 13.06 2.16
CA LYS A 34 7.68 13.50 1.12
C LYS A 34 7.82 12.45 0.01
N VAL A 35 7.98 11.18 0.37
CA VAL A 35 8.02 10.09 -0.61
C VAL A 35 6.73 10.03 -1.41
N PHE A 36 5.61 10.08 -0.73
CA PHE A 36 4.29 10.02 -1.34
C PHE A 36 4.07 11.15 -2.37
N LYS A 37 4.36 12.39 -1.97
CA LYS A 37 4.24 13.56 -2.84
C LYS A 37 5.19 13.50 -4.05
N GLN A 38 6.41 13.01 -3.86
CA GLN A 38 7.46 13.05 -4.89
C GLN A 38 7.40 11.90 -5.87
N PHE A 39 6.93 10.72 -5.47
CA PHE A 39 6.96 9.52 -6.30
C PHE A 39 5.56 8.93 -6.54
N VAL A 40 4.77 8.74 -5.48
CA VAL A 40 3.49 8.04 -5.61
C VAL A 40 2.47 8.90 -6.36
N ILE A 41 2.27 10.14 -5.94
CA ILE A 41 1.28 11.02 -6.59
C ILE A 41 1.60 11.26 -8.07
N PRO A 42 2.84 11.55 -8.50
CA PRO A 42 3.16 11.63 -9.92
C PRO A 42 2.81 10.37 -10.71
N SER A 43 3.04 9.17 -10.14
CA SER A 43 2.68 7.91 -10.81
C SER A 43 1.17 7.73 -10.96
N LEU A 44 0.39 8.21 -9.99
CA LEU A 44 -1.08 8.20 -10.07
C LEU A 44 -1.59 9.25 -11.06
N LEU A 45 -0.97 10.42 -11.11
CA LEU A 45 -1.29 11.44 -12.10
C LEU A 45 -0.94 11.02 -13.53
N ALA A 46 0.03 10.12 -13.69
CA ALA A 46 0.43 9.58 -14.99
C ALA A 46 -0.47 8.44 -15.49
N GLN A 47 -1.40 7.92 -14.69
CA GLN A 47 -2.28 6.83 -15.12
C GLN A 47 -3.03 7.23 -16.41
N THR A 48 -3.08 6.33 -17.39
CA THR A 48 -3.81 6.53 -18.65
C THR A 48 -5.32 6.48 -18.43
N GLU A 49 -5.79 5.62 -17.53
CA GLU A 49 -7.18 5.58 -17.08
C GLU A 49 -7.32 6.43 -15.81
N LYS A 50 -8.27 7.39 -15.82
CA LYS A 50 -8.51 8.35 -14.74
C LYS A 50 -9.73 8.02 -13.87
N ASN A 51 -10.52 7.03 -14.27
CA ASN A 51 -11.71 6.65 -13.51
C ASN A 51 -11.35 5.84 -12.26
N PHE A 52 -10.72 6.51 -11.31
CA PHE A 52 -10.43 5.99 -9.98
C PHE A 52 -10.44 7.11 -8.92
N THR A 53 -10.53 6.71 -7.68
CA THR A 53 -10.44 7.61 -6.52
C THR A 53 -9.33 7.11 -5.60
N LEU A 54 -8.42 8.00 -5.21
CA LEU A 54 -7.41 7.71 -4.20
C LEU A 54 -8.07 7.73 -2.82
N TRP A 55 -8.11 6.57 -2.18
CA TRP A 55 -8.60 6.42 -0.81
C TRP A 55 -7.43 6.35 0.16
N VAL A 56 -7.27 7.36 1.02
CA VAL A 56 -6.18 7.43 2.00
C VAL A 56 -6.74 7.11 3.38
N GLY A 57 -6.35 5.96 3.91
CA GLY A 57 -6.80 5.47 5.22
C GLY A 57 -5.85 5.87 6.35
N TRP A 58 -6.42 6.49 7.38
CA TRP A 58 -5.74 6.99 8.57
C TRP A 58 -6.31 6.37 9.82
N ARG A 59 -5.53 6.37 10.90
CA ARG A 59 -6.03 6.07 12.23
C ARG A 59 -6.86 7.24 12.76
N PRO A 60 -7.86 7.00 13.62
CA PRO A 60 -8.71 8.06 14.17
C PRO A 60 -7.94 9.19 14.83
N GLU A 61 -6.85 8.87 15.54
CA GLU A 61 -6.04 9.83 16.28
C GLU A 61 -5.30 10.82 15.37
N GLU A 62 -5.15 10.50 14.09
CA GLU A 62 -4.43 11.34 13.14
C GLU A 62 -5.30 12.38 12.43
N ARG A 63 -6.61 12.39 12.70
CA ARG A 63 -7.54 13.36 12.12
C ARG A 63 -7.13 14.83 12.40
N SER A 64 -6.57 15.10 13.57
CA SER A 64 -6.09 16.42 13.96
C SER A 64 -4.58 16.65 13.74
N ASN A 65 -3.86 15.68 13.17
CA ASN A 65 -2.43 15.81 12.94
C ASN A 65 -2.16 16.86 11.84
N PRO A 66 -1.36 17.91 12.11
CA PRO A 66 -1.13 18.99 11.16
C PRO A 66 -0.51 18.51 9.84
N HIS A 67 0.33 17.47 9.86
CA HIS A 67 0.92 16.92 8.63
C HIS A 67 -0.10 16.19 7.77
N VAL A 68 -1.12 15.57 8.39
CA VAL A 68 -2.21 14.90 7.67
C VAL A 68 -3.14 15.94 7.05
N ILE A 69 -3.47 17.01 7.81
CA ILE A 69 -4.26 18.13 7.31
C ILE A 69 -3.55 18.82 6.14
N GLU A 70 -2.25 19.09 6.28
CA GLU A 70 -1.44 19.68 5.20
C GLU A 70 -1.43 18.81 3.94
N LEU A 71 -1.30 17.48 4.10
CA LEU A 71 -1.35 16.56 2.96
C LEU A 71 -2.72 16.57 2.29
N LYS A 72 -3.80 16.56 3.06
CA LYS A 72 -5.17 16.65 2.54
C LYS A 72 -5.36 17.91 1.71
N ASN A 73 -5.07 19.08 2.29
CA ASN A 73 -5.22 20.36 1.61
C ASN A 73 -4.35 20.43 0.34
N TRP A 74 -3.13 19.86 0.38
CA TRP A 74 -2.28 19.82 -0.80
C TRP A 74 -2.86 18.90 -1.90
N LEU A 75 -3.43 17.74 -1.56
CA LEU A 75 -4.07 16.86 -2.55
C LEU A 75 -5.26 17.52 -3.21
N GLU A 76 -6.01 18.34 -2.49
CA GLU A 76 -7.13 19.13 -3.04
C GLU A 76 -6.68 20.15 -4.11
N THR A 77 -5.40 20.52 -4.13
CA THR A 77 -4.83 21.36 -5.21
C THR A 77 -4.42 20.57 -6.46
N THR A 78 -4.48 19.25 -6.42
CA THR A 78 -4.14 18.36 -7.54
C THR A 78 -5.41 17.95 -8.30
N PRO A 79 -5.31 17.53 -9.57
CA PRO A 79 -6.46 16.99 -10.30
C PRO A 79 -6.86 15.57 -9.84
N LEU A 80 -6.18 15.00 -8.85
CA LEU A 80 -6.44 13.66 -8.35
C LEU A 80 -7.62 13.66 -7.37
N LYS A 81 -8.68 12.95 -7.71
CA LYS A 81 -9.79 12.76 -6.77
C LYS A 81 -9.32 11.92 -5.58
N SER A 82 -9.41 12.47 -4.37
CA SER A 82 -8.95 11.80 -3.16
C SER A 82 -9.95 11.91 -2.01
N ILE A 83 -10.02 10.85 -1.20
CA ILE A 83 -10.85 10.77 0.01
C ILE A 83 -9.98 10.32 1.17
N PHE A 84 -10.15 10.96 2.32
CA PHE A 84 -9.51 10.62 3.58
C PHE A 84 -10.52 10.00 4.51
N THR A 85 -10.21 8.80 5.01
CA THR A 85 -10.99 8.14 6.06
C THR A 85 -10.16 7.93 7.31
N TYR A 86 -10.82 7.91 8.47
CA TYR A 86 -10.15 7.83 9.77
C TYR A 86 -10.67 6.65 10.60
N GLY A 87 -11.10 5.59 9.94
CA GLY A 87 -11.55 4.36 10.58
C GLY A 87 -10.43 3.46 11.09
N GLY A 88 -9.17 3.75 10.70
CA GLY A 88 -8.01 2.94 11.06
C GLY A 88 -7.72 1.85 10.04
N LEU A 89 -7.20 0.72 10.53
CA LEU A 89 -6.63 -0.35 9.72
C LEU A 89 -7.66 -1.21 9.01
N CYS A 90 -7.38 -1.51 7.75
CA CYS A 90 -8.03 -2.59 7.00
C CYS A 90 -7.15 -3.87 6.97
N PHE A 91 -6.38 -4.14 8.04
CA PHE A 91 -5.50 -5.29 8.10
C PHE A 91 -5.67 -6.04 9.42
N TRP A 92 -5.48 -7.35 9.34
CA TRP A 92 -5.45 -8.23 10.48
C TRP A 92 -4.28 -7.91 11.42
N ASP A 93 -4.53 -7.94 12.72
CA ASP A 93 -3.48 -7.80 13.72
C ASP A 93 -3.29 -9.12 14.47
N ASP A 94 -2.25 -9.85 14.11
CA ASP A 94 -1.90 -11.17 14.71
C ASP A 94 -1.57 -11.10 16.22
N LYS A 95 -1.51 -9.90 16.80
CA LYS A 95 -1.29 -9.72 18.25
C LYS A 95 -2.51 -10.01 19.08
N PHE A 96 -3.68 -10.08 18.46
CA PHE A 96 -4.94 -10.37 19.14
C PHE A 96 -5.44 -11.77 18.80
N PRO A 97 -6.21 -12.40 19.69
CA PRO A 97 -7.01 -13.57 19.35
C PRO A 97 -7.86 -13.30 18.11
N ASP A 98 -8.12 -14.33 17.32
CA ASP A 98 -8.77 -14.23 16.01
C ASP A 98 -10.13 -13.51 16.05
N ASP A 99 -10.93 -13.76 17.06
CA ASP A 99 -12.24 -13.12 17.29
C ASP A 99 -12.11 -11.62 17.59
N VAL A 100 -11.13 -11.25 18.42
CA VAL A 100 -10.83 -9.85 18.75
C VAL A 100 -10.29 -9.12 17.52
N ALA A 101 -9.38 -9.74 16.77
CA ALA A 101 -8.83 -9.17 15.55
C ALA A 101 -9.92 -8.93 14.49
N LYS A 102 -10.84 -9.89 14.31
CA LYS A 102 -12.02 -9.76 13.43
C LYS A 102 -12.93 -8.62 13.85
N SER A 103 -13.29 -8.56 15.13
CA SER A 103 -14.18 -7.51 15.65
C SER A 103 -13.58 -6.11 15.45
N ARG A 104 -12.29 -5.93 15.74
CA ARG A 104 -11.59 -4.66 15.55
C ARG A 104 -11.52 -4.28 14.07
N LEU A 105 -11.20 -5.22 13.20
CA LEU A 105 -11.15 -4.99 11.77
C LEU A 105 -12.53 -4.61 11.23
N ALA A 106 -13.60 -5.30 11.64
CA ALA A 106 -14.97 -4.97 11.26
C ALA A 106 -15.36 -3.55 11.68
N THR A 107 -15.05 -3.16 12.92
CA THR A 107 -15.33 -1.81 13.43
C THR A 107 -14.58 -0.75 12.61
N ASN A 108 -13.29 -0.95 12.37
CA ASN A 108 -12.47 0.00 11.63
C ASN A 108 -12.91 0.12 10.17
N LEU A 109 -13.22 -0.99 9.52
CA LEU A 109 -13.75 -1.00 8.15
C LEU A 109 -15.11 -0.32 8.07
N HIS A 110 -16.00 -0.57 9.02
CA HIS A 110 -17.31 0.08 9.07
C HIS A 110 -17.18 1.60 9.13
N LEU A 111 -16.30 2.13 10.01
CA LEU A 111 -16.03 3.56 10.11
C LEU A 111 -15.48 4.14 8.82
N SER A 112 -14.56 3.43 8.16
CA SER A 112 -13.98 3.88 6.89
C SER A 112 -14.97 3.80 5.74
N ILE A 113 -15.72 2.70 5.62
CA ILE A 113 -16.69 2.50 4.52
C ILE A 113 -17.85 3.46 4.64
N ARG A 114 -18.33 3.77 5.85
CA ARG A 114 -19.35 4.79 6.06
C ARG A 114 -18.97 6.13 5.44
N ASP A 115 -17.70 6.53 5.58
CA ASP A 115 -17.18 7.76 4.99
C ASP A 115 -17.05 7.68 3.43
N LEU A 116 -17.18 6.47 2.84
CA LEU A 116 -17.07 6.22 1.40
C LEU A 116 -18.43 6.00 0.72
N VAL A 117 -19.51 5.72 1.45
CA VAL A 117 -20.79 5.24 0.88
C VAL A 117 -21.32 6.19 -0.21
N ASP A 118 -21.32 7.49 0.06
CA ASP A 118 -21.80 8.50 -0.90
C ASP A 118 -20.92 8.55 -2.16
N GLU A 119 -19.65 8.22 -2.02
CA GLU A 119 -18.69 8.23 -3.12
C GLU A 119 -18.77 6.98 -4.01
N ILE A 120 -19.25 5.87 -3.47
CA ILE A 120 -19.42 4.63 -4.24
C ILE A 120 -20.45 4.83 -5.36
N GLY A 121 -21.55 5.53 -5.06
CA GLY A 121 -22.61 5.79 -6.03
C GLY A 121 -23.39 4.53 -6.45
N ASP A 122 -24.06 4.62 -7.59
CA ASP A 122 -24.84 3.50 -8.18
C ASP A 122 -23.95 2.69 -9.13
N VAL A 123 -23.30 1.65 -8.58
CA VAL A 123 -22.39 0.75 -9.30
C VAL A 123 -22.67 -0.72 -8.96
N ASP A 124 -22.27 -1.63 -9.86
CA ASP A 124 -22.38 -3.08 -9.66
C ASP A 124 -21.22 -3.62 -8.81
N TYR A 125 -20.03 -3.09 -9.06
CA TYR A 125 -18.79 -3.56 -8.43
C TYR A 125 -17.94 -2.43 -7.90
N VAL A 126 -17.23 -2.74 -6.81
CA VAL A 126 -16.16 -1.93 -6.26
C VAL A 126 -14.84 -2.68 -6.44
N LEU A 127 -13.88 -2.01 -7.05
CA LEU A 127 -12.50 -2.47 -7.10
C LEU A 127 -11.71 -1.77 -6.00
N MET A 128 -11.02 -2.54 -5.18
CA MET A 128 -10.09 -2.04 -4.17
C MET A 128 -8.69 -2.51 -4.50
N THR A 129 -7.87 -1.61 -5.03
CA THR A 129 -6.45 -1.83 -5.31
C THR A 129 -5.62 -1.32 -4.15
N ILE A 130 -4.70 -2.13 -3.65
CA ILE A 130 -3.76 -1.68 -2.63
C ILE A 130 -2.70 -0.80 -3.28
N GLN A 131 -2.59 0.43 -2.80
CA GLN A 131 -1.59 1.41 -3.18
C GLN A 131 -0.67 1.66 -1.99
N PRO A 132 0.54 1.06 -1.93
CA PRO A 132 1.49 1.39 -0.87
C PRO A 132 1.85 2.87 -0.88
N SER A 133 2.12 3.43 0.29
CA SER A 133 2.41 4.88 0.43
C SER A 133 3.82 5.29 0.00
N ASP A 134 4.61 4.35 -0.50
CA ASP A 134 6.01 4.53 -0.94
C ASP A 134 6.36 3.82 -2.25
N ASP A 135 5.40 3.17 -2.89
CA ASP A 135 5.59 2.44 -4.14
C ASP A 135 4.71 3.02 -5.24
N CYS A 136 5.02 2.72 -6.49
CA CYS A 136 4.34 3.29 -7.65
C CYS A 136 3.74 2.20 -8.54
N TYR A 137 2.66 2.53 -9.23
CA TYR A 137 2.10 1.75 -10.32
C TYR A 137 2.55 2.30 -11.68
N ALA A 138 2.70 1.42 -12.65
CA ALA A 138 2.92 1.82 -14.05
C ALA A 138 1.72 2.62 -14.57
N SER A 139 1.95 3.51 -15.51
CA SER A 139 0.92 4.45 -16.02
C SER A 139 -0.28 3.78 -16.68
N ASN A 140 -0.16 2.55 -17.13
CA ASN A 140 -1.25 1.74 -17.67
C ASN A 140 -1.92 0.82 -16.63
N ALA A 141 -1.43 0.77 -15.39
CA ALA A 141 -1.85 -0.24 -14.42
C ALA A 141 -3.36 -0.20 -14.10
N VAL A 142 -3.93 1.01 -13.95
CA VAL A 142 -5.38 1.14 -13.69
C VAL A 142 -6.20 0.62 -14.85
N ALA A 143 -5.81 0.93 -16.09
CA ALA A 143 -6.47 0.41 -17.30
C ALA A 143 -6.39 -1.12 -17.37
N THR A 144 -5.19 -1.68 -17.18
CA THR A 144 -4.97 -3.13 -17.16
C THR A 144 -5.83 -3.84 -16.10
N ILE A 145 -5.92 -3.27 -14.88
CA ILE A 145 -6.76 -3.81 -13.81
C ILE A 145 -8.24 -3.77 -14.20
N GLN A 146 -8.72 -2.66 -14.74
CA GLN A 146 -10.13 -2.53 -15.14
C GLN A 146 -10.48 -3.45 -16.31
N ASP A 147 -9.57 -3.64 -17.26
CA ASP A 147 -9.73 -4.61 -18.34
C ASP A 147 -9.79 -6.06 -17.83
N ALA A 148 -9.02 -6.39 -16.81
CA ALA A 148 -9.07 -7.70 -16.16
C ALA A 148 -10.45 -7.99 -15.52
N LEU A 149 -11.23 -6.95 -15.17
CA LEU A 149 -12.59 -7.10 -14.66
C LEU A 149 -13.53 -7.83 -15.64
N LYS A 150 -13.25 -7.75 -16.93
CA LYS A 150 -14.04 -8.47 -17.97
C LYS A 150 -14.02 -9.97 -17.78
N ARG A 151 -13.04 -10.50 -17.06
CA ARG A 151 -12.96 -11.92 -16.66
C ARG A 151 -13.89 -12.17 -15.46
N GLU A 152 -15.05 -12.78 -15.68
CA GLU A 152 -16.10 -12.95 -14.66
C GLU A 152 -15.74 -13.93 -13.56
N ASP A 153 -14.88 -14.89 -13.85
CA ASP A 153 -14.45 -15.97 -12.96
C ASP A 153 -13.39 -15.54 -11.94
N ILE A 154 -12.84 -14.32 -12.04
CA ILE A 154 -11.76 -13.81 -11.21
C ILE A 154 -12.28 -12.81 -10.18
N ASN A 155 -11.86 -12.99 -8.92
CA ASN A 155 -12.23 -12.13 -7.79
C ASN A 155 -11.10 -11.21 -7.33
N ALA A 156 -9.87 -11.54 -7.66
CA ALA A 156 -8.72 -10.71 -7.35
C ALA A 156 -7.68 -10.78 -8.46
N PHE A 157 -6.91 -9.70 -8.61
CA PHE A 157 -5.86 -9.57 -9.61
C PHE A 157 -4.60 -9.03 -8.95
N GLY A 158 -3.43 -9.39 -9.48
CA GLY A 158 -2.20 -8.79 -9.00
C GLY A 158 -1.07 -8.86 -10.01
N PHE A 159 -0.16 -7.90 -9.88
CA PHE A 159 1.10 -7.90 -10.61
C PHE A 159 2.13 -8.70 -9.83
N THR A 160 2.86 -9.58 -10.51
CA THR A 160 3.90 -10.43 -9.90
C THR A 160 5.31 -9.98 -10.26
N LYS A 161 5.45 -9.11 -11.27
CA LYS A 161 6.73 -8.57 -11.75
C LYS A 161 6.72 -7.05 -11.71
N GLY A 162 7.86 -6.45 -11.45
CA GLY A 162 8.01 -5.01 -11.43
C GLY A 162 9.46 -4.56 -11.43
N TYR A 163 9.67 -3.41 -10.84
CA TYR A 163 10.98 -2.81 -10.66
C TYR A 163 11.22 -2.44 -9.20
N ILE A 164 12.47 -2.21 -8.85
CA ILE A 164 12.89 -1.68 -7.55
C ILE A 164 13.80 -0.48 -7.80
N MET A 165 13.52 0.63 -7.11
CA MET A 165 14.27 1.87 -7.25
C MET A 165 14.86 2.30 -5.91
N ASN A 166 16.12 2.71 -5.94
CA ASN A 166 16.72 3.43 -4.83
C ASN A 166 16.41 4.92 -4.96
N TYR A 167 15.49 5.43 -4.18
CA TYR A 167 15.10 6.85 -4.24
C TYR A 167 16.23 7.82 -3.90
N ALA A 168 17.28 7.37 -3.16
CA ALA A 168 18.40 8.22 -2.81
C ALA A 168 19.45 8.36 -3.95
N THR A 169 19.56 7.36 -4.83
CA THR A 169 20.54 7.35 -5.93
C THR A 169 19.88 7.45 -7.32
N GLY A 170 18.60 7.10 -7.41
CA GLY A 170 17.88 7.00 -8.68
C GLY A 170 18.20 5.73 -9.49
N GLU A 171 18.90 4.77 -8.88
CA GLU A 171 19.16 3.47 -9.52
C GLU A 171 17.91 2.63 -9.58
N VAL A 172 17.66 1.98 -10.72
CA VAL A 172 16.52 1.11 -10.98
C VAL A 172 17.03 -0.26 -11.41
N SER A 173 16.34 -1.29 -10.96
CA SER A 173 16.57 -2.68 -11.40
C SER A 173 15.25 -3.41 -11.53
N GLU A 174 15.24 -4.50 -12.27
CA GLU A 174 14.12 -5.44 -12.25
C GLU A 174 13.88 -5.96 -10.83
N TYR A 175 12.63 -6.30 -10.56
CA TYR A 175 12.23 -6.92 -9.30
C TYR A 175 11.23 -8.04 -9.56
N ASN A 176 11.65 -9.27 -9.25
CA ASN A 176 10.87 -10.47 -9.49
C ASN A 176 10.73 -11.25 -8.16
N PRO A 177 9.82 -10.83 -7.27
CA PRO A 177 9.58 -11.55 -6.03
C PRO A 177 9.06 -12.96 -6.32
N ASN A 178 9.43 -13.92 -5.47
CA ASN A 178 8.93 -15.30 -5.56
C ASN A 178 7.61 -15.50 -4.80
N THR A 179 7.08 -14.44 -4.22
CA THR A 179 5.78 -14.39 -3.52
C THR A 179 4.91 -13.31 -4.14
N ASN A 180 3.61 -13.37 -3.96
CA ASN A 180 2.73 -12.30 -4.42
C ASN A 180 3.03 -11.01 -3.67
N PRO A 181 3.46 -9.93 -4.34
CA PRO A 181 3.71 -8.66 -3.69
C PRO A 181 2.39 -7.92 -3.40
N PRO A 182 2.41 -6.85 -2.58
CA PRO A 182 1.21 -6.12 -2.18
C PRO A 182 0.63 -5.22 -3.30
N PHE A 183 0.71 -5.66 -4.56
CA PHE A 183 0.19 -4.96 -5.74
C PHE A 183 -0.96 -5.75 -6.34
N TYR A 184 -2.07 -5.77 -5.62
CA TYR A 184 -3.25 -6.53 -6.00
C TYR A 184 -4.53 -5.69 -5.87
N THR A 185 -5.56 -6.15 -6.56
CA THR A 185 -6.91 -5.61 -6.54
C THR A 185 -7.89 -6.70 -6.18
N ILE A 186 -8.83 -6.40 -5.30
CA ILE A 186 -9.99 -7.26 -5.02
C ILE A 186 -11.23 -6.65 -5.66
N LYS A 187 -12.00 -7.48 -6.34
CA LYS A 187 -13.30 -7.15 -6.93
C LYS A 187 -14.42 -7.57 -5.98
N PHE A 188 -15.17 -6.61 -5.51
CA PHE A 188 -16.33 -6.82 -4.65
C PHE A 188 -17.63 -6.52 -5.42
N LYS A 189 -18.68 -7.28 -5.19
CA LYS A 189 -20.03 -6.74 -5.44
C LYS A 189 -20.26 -5.57 -4.51
N LYS A 190 -20.96 -4.52 -4.95
CA LYS A 190 -21.25 -3.34 -4.11
C LYS A 190 -21.86 -3.73 -2.77
N SER A 191 -22.86 -4.62 -2.78
CA SER A 191 -23.53 -5.09 -1.56
C SER A 191 -22.56 -5.73 -0.55
N VAL A 192 -21.59 -6.50 -1.04
CA VAL A 192 -20.55 -7.12 -0.19
C VAL A 192 -19.58 -6.08 0.34
N PHE A 193 -19.21 -5.10 -0.48
CA PHE A 193 -18.24 -4.08 -0.07
C PHE A 193 -18.77 -3.16 1.05
N ILE A 194 -20.06 -2.81 1.01
CA ILE A 194 -20.67 -1.96 2.04
C ILE A 194 -20.95 -2.70 3.36
N GLU A 195 -20.90 -4.02 3.37
CA GLU A 195 -21.09 -4.86 4.55
C GLU A 195 -19.72 -5.25 5.14
N PRO A 196 -19.27 -4.61 6.23
CA PRO A 196 -17.90 -4.77 6.73
C PRO A 196 -17.55 -6.21 7.10
N GLN A 197 -18.49 -6.98 7.61
CA GLN A 197 -18.28 -8.39 7.98
C GLN A 197 -18.00 -9.28 6.78
N GLU A 198 -18.74 -9.07 5.68
CA GLU A 198 -18.51 -9.75 4.42
C GLU A 198 -17.17 -9.35 3.80
N HIS A 199 -16.82 -8.08 3.94
CA HIS A 199 -15.54 -7.53 3.47
C HIS A 199 -14.35 -8.18 4.17
N ILE A 200 -14.46 -8.51 5.45
CA ILE A 200 -13.41 -9.16 6.23
C ILE A 200 -13.03 -10.53 5.67
N GLN A 201 -13.97 -11.26 5.09
CA GLN A 201 -13.70 -12.55 4.48
C GLN A 201 -12.75 -12.44 3.28
N PHE A 202 -12.72 -11.28 2.63
CA PHE A 202 -11.96 -11.02 1.41
C PHE A 202 -10.82 -10.02 1.62
N ALA A 203 -10.85 -9.23 2.69
CA ALA A 203 -9.75 -8.33 2.99
C ALA A 203 -8.46 -9.13 3.18
N PRO A 204 -7.29 -8.58 2.87
CA PRO A 204 -6.00 -9.23 3.10
C PRO A 204 -5.76 -9.38 4.60
N ILE A 205 -6.49 -10.30 5.18
CA ILE A 205 -6.68 -10.44 6.61
C ILE A 205 -5.37 -10.77 7.30
N LYS A 206 -4.53 -11.60 6.68
CA LYS A 206 -3.25 -12.04 7.27
C LYS A 206 -2.02 -11.59 6.48
N SER A 207 -2.10 -11.57 5.15
CA SER A 207 -1.02 -11.10 4.27
C SER A 207 -1.52 -10.95 2.84
N HIS A 208 -0.75 -10.28 2.00
CA HIS A 208 -1.02 -10.20 0.56
C HIS A 208 -1.01 -11.60 -0.12
N GLU A 209 -0.29 -12.57 0.44
CA GLU A 209 -0.30 -13.96 -0.05
C GLU A 209 -1.65 -14.65 0.21
N TYR A 210 -2.34 -14.28 1.29
CA TYR A 210 -3.67 -14.82 1.60
C TYR A 210 -4.65 -14.61 0.46
N VAL A 211 -4.64 -13.43 -0.15
CA VAL A 211 -5.54 -13.06 -1.25
C VAL A 211 -5.40 -14.03 -2.42
N ALA A 212 -4.16 -14.30 -2.84
CA ALA A 212 -3.87 -15.21 -3.95
C ALA A 212 -4.21 -16.68 -3.65
N ASN A 213 -4.15 -17.08 -2.37
CA ASN A 213 -4.40 -18.46 -1.97
C ASN A 213 -5.88 -18.77 -1.69
N HIS A 214 -6.71 -17.75 -1.45
CA HIS A 214 -8.10 -17.93 -1.01
C HIS A 214 -9.15 -17.37 -1.96
N LEU A 215 -8.73 -16.53 -2.91
CA LEU A 215 -9.63 -16.02 -3.95
C LEU A 215 -9.27 -16.59 -5.32
N ARG A 216 -10.23 -16.57 -6.24
CA ARG A 216 -9.92 -16.82 -7.65
C ARG A 216 -9.05 -15.69 -8.16
N TYR A 217 -7.74 -15.95 -8.16
CA TYR A 217 -6.71 -14.93 -8.39
C TYR A 217 -6.21 -14.98 -9.83
N GLY A 218 -6.23 -13.83 -10.49
CA GLY A 218 -5.61 -13.62 -11.80
C GLY A 218 -4.26 -12.95 -11.69
N VAL A 219 -3.31 -13.40 -12.48
CA VAL A 219 -2.00 -12.77 -12.60
C VAL A 219 -2.00 -11.81 -13.78
N LEU A 220 -1.50 -10.60 -13.54
CA LEU A 220 -1.22 -9.61 -14.57
C LEU A 220 0.27 -9.72 -14.90
N ASP A 221 0.57 -10.20 -16.11
CA ASP A 221 1.96 -10.57 -16.52
C ASP A 221 2.87 -9.37 -16.80
N GLU A 222 2.33 -8.17 -16.81
CA GLU A 222 3.08 -6.95 -17.04
C GLU A 222 3.92 -6.57 -15.82
N ARG A 223 5.01 -5.80 -16.06
CA ARG A 223 5.76 -5.14 -14.98
C ARG A 223 5.02 -3.91 -14.51
N GLY A 224 3.96 -4.11 -13.70
CA GLY A 224 2.99 -3.08 -13.36
C GLY A 224 3.34 -2.25 -12.14
N PHE A 225 4.46 -2.50 -11.44
CA PHE A 225 4.81 -1.76 -10.22
C PHE A 225 6.29 -1.43 -10.10
N LEU A 226 6.59 -0.44 -9.25
CA LEU A 226 7.93 -0.05 -8.87
C LEU A 226 8.00 0.10 -7.34
N VAL A 227 8.81 -0.73 -6.70
CA VAL A 227 9.06 -0.67 -5.25
C VAL A 227 10.08 0.40 -4.95
N GLY A 228 9.69 1.38 -4.13
CA GLY A 228 10.57 2.47 -3.69
C GLY A 228 11.39 2.10 -2.46
N THR A 229 12.71 2.28 -2.53
CA THR A 229 13.58 2.10 -1.35
C THR A 229 14.19 3.42 -0.91
N HIS A 230 13.86 3.85 0.30
CA HIS A 230 14.25 5.16 0.83
C HIS A 230 14.89 5.09 2.23
N GLY A 231 15.16 3.90 2.70
CA GLY A 231 15.87 3.69 3.96
C GLY A 231 15.01 3.62 5.20
N GLU A 232 13.76 3.98 5.12
CA GLU A 232 12.78 3.78 6.19
C GLU A 232 11.72 2.73 5.83
N ASN A 233 11.94 1.98 4.74
CA ASN A 233 11.10 0.85 4.39
C ASN A 233 11.08 -0.18 5.50
N VAL A 234 9.98 -0.90 5.53
CA VAL A 234 9.72 -1.92 6.53
C VAL A 234 10.57 -3.18 6.29
N SER A 235 10.50 -3.71 5.10
CA SER A 235 11.07 -5.00 4.74
C SER A 235 11.96 -4.97 3.51
N THR A 236 11.83 -3.97 2.65
CA THR A 236 12.48 -3.95 1.35
C THR A 236 13.71 -3.03 1.34
N TYR A 237 14.79 -3.51 0.75
CA TYR A 237 16.03 -2.77 0.50
C TYR A 237 16.38 -2.90 -0.97
N TYR A 238 17.09 -1.93 -1.53
CA TYR A 238 17.49 -1.95 -2.94
C TYR A 238 18.29 -3.20 -3.32
N ASN A 239 19.18 -3.68 -2.44
CA ASN A 239 19.92 -4.92 -2.65
C ASN A 239 19.15 -6.17 -2.18
N HIS A 240 17.86 -6.22 -2.46
CA HIS A 240 16.99 -7.35 -2.14
C HIS A 240 17.38 -8.59 -2.96
N PRO A 241 17.26 -9.83 -2.42
CA PRO A 241 17.59 -11.07 -3.15
C PRO A 241 16.87 -11.27 -4.48
N PHE A 242 15.69 -10.66 -4.63
CA PHE A 242 14.88 -10.75 -5.86
C PHE A 242 15.12 -9.59 -6.84
N LYS A 243 16.13 -8.76 -6.57
CA LYS A 243 16.58 -7.74 -7.51
C LYS A 243 17.24 -8.44 -8.70
N GLY A 244 16.72 -8.15 -9.90
CA GLY A 244 17.28 -8.60 -11.17
C GLY A 244 18.29 -7.63 -11.77
N ASN A 245 18.34 -7.60 -13.07
CA ASN A 245 19.26 -6.76 -13.83
C ASN A 245 18.98 -5.27 -13.60
N TRP A 246 20.04 -4.47 -13.69
CA TRP A 246 19.94 -3.03 -13.79
C TRP A 246 19.19 -2.65 -15.08
N VAL A 247 18.38 -1.61 -15.00
CA VAL A 247 17.64 -1.06 -16.14
C VAL A 247 17.88 0.43 -16.27
N ASP A 248 17.77 0.93 -17.49
CA ASP A 248 17.90 2.36 -17.76
C ASP A 248 16.78 3.17 -17.09
N LYS A 249 17.10 4.42 -16.73
CA LYS A 249 16.15 5.34 -16.12
C LYS A 249 14.98 5.72 -17.03
N GLU A 250 15.07 5.49 -18.31
CA GLU A 250 13.97 5.69 -19.25
C GLU A 250 12.71 4.91 -18.84
N ILE A 251 12.86 3.79 -18.15
CA ILE A 251 11.73 3.04 -17.60
C ILE A 251 10.87 3.88 -16.66
N LEU A 252 11.42 4.92 -16.03
CA LEU A 252 10.69 5.80 -15.13
C LEU A 252 9.60 6.62 -15.85
N TRP A 253 9.67 6.76 -17.17
CA TRP A 253 8.61 7.39 -17.96
C TRP A 253 7.32 6.57 -17.90
N ASN A 254 7.44 5.25 -17.87
CA ASN A 254 6.30 4.36 -17.72
C ASN A 254 5.60 4.48 -16.35
N PHE A 255 6.22 5.21 -15.43
CA PHE A 255 5.68 5.48 -14.08
C PHE A 255 5.38 6.98 -13.86
N GLY A 256 5.53 7.84 -14.89
CA GLY A 256 5.40 9.29 -14.72
C GLY A 256 6.47 9.92 -13.83
N LEU A 257 7.62 9.25 -13.65
CA LEU A 257 8.68 9.63 -12.72
C LEU A 257 9.93 10.24 -13.40
N GLN A 258 9.86 10.58 -14.68
CA GLN A 258 10.98 11.17 -15.42
C GLN A 258 11.59 12.42 -14.75
N ASN A 259 10.77 13.18 -14.03
CA ASN A 259 11.17 14.42 -13.33
C ASN A 259 11.22 14.26 -11.80
N ALA A 260 11.04 13.07 -11.27
CA ALA A 260 10.93 12.86 -9.82
C ALA A 260 12.24 13.16 -9.04
N GLY A 261 13.39 13.08 -9.74
CA GLY A 261 14.70 13.29 -9.12
C GLY A 261 15.07 12.23 -8.09
N THR A 262 15.92 12.62 -7.14
CA THR A 262 16.32 11.75 -6.01
C THR A 262 15.85 12.33 -4.68
N LEU A 263 15.65 11.47 -3.69
CA LEU A 263 15.22 11.86 -2.35
C LEU A 263 16.10 11.21 -1.29
N LYS A 264 16.97 12.00 -0.66
CA LYS A 264 17.76 11.57 0.49
C LYS A 264 17.03 11.90 1.78
N LEU A 265 16.54 10.89 2.45
CA LEU A 265 15.91 11.03 3.75
C LEU A 265 16.93 10.86 4.89
N PRO A 266 16.79 11.58 6.01
CA PRO A 266 17.62 11.36 7.18
C PRO A 266 17.35 9.97 7.76
N ILE A 267 18.37 9.13 7.77
CA ILE A 267 18.29 7.75 8.26
C ILE A 267 18.92 7.69 9.64
N SER A 268 18.28 7.02 10.60
CA SER A 268 18.85 6.80 11.91
C SER A 268 20.18 6.01 11.85
N LEU A 269 21.11 6.27 12.76
CA LEU A 269 22.39 5.55 12.86
C LEU A 269 22.20 4.05 12.95
N ARG A 270 21.17 3.59 13.70
CA ARG A 270 20.79 2.17 13.77
C ARG A 270 20.47 1.59 12.40
N LYS A 271 19.69 2.31 11.58
CA LYS A 271 19.35 1.83 10.22
C LYS A 271 20.56 1.89 9.29
N ARG A 272 21.46 2.85 9.45
CA ARG A 272 22.74 2.86 8.71
C ARG A 272 23.54 1.61 9.02
N PHE A 273 23.71 1.30 10.29
CA PHE A 273 24.44 0.11 10.73
C PHE A 273 23.80 -1.18 10.20
N MET A 274 22.49 -1.33 10.33
CA MET A 274 21.77 -2.49 9.80
C MET A 274 21.94 -2.67 8.28
N ARG A 275 22.04 -1.58 7.53
CA ARG A 275 22.23 -1.64 6.07
C ARG A 275 23.63 -2.12 5.63
N MET A 276 24.63 -1.97 6.48
CA MET A 276 25.97 -2.47 6.22
C MET A 276 26.07 -3.98 6.36
N MET A 277 25.06 -4.62 6.94
CA MET A 277 25.04 -6.07 7.16
C MET A 277 24.42 -6.82 5.97
N PRO A 278 24.87 -8.07 5.69
CA PRO A 278 24.22 -8.93 4.73
C PRO A 278 22.73 -9.14 5.07
N TYR A 279 21.87 -9.22 4.06
CA TYR A 279 20.40 -9.34 4.23
C TYR A 279 19.99 -10.46 5.20
N ARG A 280 20.64 -11.64 5.10
CA ARG A 280 20.37 -12.78 6.00
C ARG A 280 20.63 -12.45 7.47
N VAL A 281 21.67 -11.66 7.75
CA VAL A 281 22.01 -11.19 9.11
C VAL A 281 21.00 -10.14 9.56
N GLN A 282 20.63 -9.21 8.69
CA GLN A 282 19.61 -8.19 8.97
C GLN A 282 18.27 -8.85 9.35
N ARG A 283 17.84 -9.88 8.63
CA ARG A 283 16.59 -10.62 8.90
C ARG A 283 16.62 -11.30 10.27
N LYS A 284 17.72 -11.99 10.60
CA LYS A 284 17.91 -12.61 11.94
C LYS A 284 17.89 -11.57 13.05
N LEU A 285 18.63 -10.47 12.89
CA LEU A 285 18.67 -9.41 13.91
C LEU A 285 17.31 -8.71 14.08
N ARG A 286 16.52 -8.54 13.02
CA ARG A 286 15.17 -7.99 13.13
C ARG A 286 14.24 -8.92 13.90
N TYR A 287 14.31 -10.21 13.64
CA TYR A 287 13.55 -11.20 14.37
C TYR A 287 13.93 -11.17 15.87
N TRP A 288 15.21 -11.24 16.19
CA TRP A 288 15.71 -11.20 17.55
C TRP A 288 15.45 -9.89 18.30
N PHE A 289 15.74 -8.75 17.68
CA PHE A 289 15.49 -7.42 18.29
C PHE A 289 14.02 -7.04 18.27
N GLY A 290 13.24 -7.53 17.32
CA GLY A 290 11.78 -7.39 17.29
C GLY A 290 11.15 -8.02 18.53
N GLU A 291 11.41 -9.30 18.77
CA GLU A 291 10.87 -10.00 19.95
C GLU A 291 11.38 -9.43 21.28
N LEU A 292 12.68 -9.17 21.41
CA LEU A 292 13.27 -8.75 22.69
C LEU A 292 12.95 -7.30 23.08
N ILE A 293 12.91 -6.38 22.12
CA ILE A 293 12.72 -4.96 22.41
C ILE A 293 11.23 -4.58 22.37
N TRP A 294 10.44 -5.17 21.45
CA TRP A 294 9.01 -4.86 21.38
C TRP A 294 8.24 -5.42 22.56
N ASN A 295 8.51 -6.64 22.98
CA ASN A 295 7.82 -7.21 24.13
C ASN A 295 8.12 -6.43 25.42
N ARG A 296 9.39 -6.04 25.68
CA ARG A 296 9.76 -5.21 26.84
C ARG A 296 9.24 -3.77 26.77
N PHE A 297 9.21 -3.15 25.59
CA PHE A 297 8.73 -1.77 25.44
C PHE A 297 7.20 -1.67 25.56
N TYR A 298 6.47 -2.68 25.12
CA TYR A 298 5.02 -2.76 25.30
C TYR A 298 4.61 -3.11 26.74
N GLU A 299 5.39 -3.90 27.45
CA GLU A 299 5.17 -4.13 28.89
C GLU A 299 5.39 -2.83 29.68
N TYR A 300 6.40 -2.05 29.33
CA TYR A 300 6.68 -0.75 29.98
C TYR A 300 5.60 0.32 29.69
N LEU A 301 4.96 0.30 28.53
CA LEU A 301 3.89 1.23 28.20
C LEU A 301 2.50 0.77 28.73
N ARG A 302 2.40 -0.43 29.25
CA ARG A 302 1.19 -0.96 29.90
C ARG A 302 1.23 -0.90 31.44
N SER A 303 2.39 -0.69 32.02
CA SER A 303 2.58 -0.38 33.45
C SER A 303 2.49 1.13 33.71
#